data_ea636a6091974d9a78e519347a32fdc1
#
_entry.id   ea636a6091974d9a78e519347a32fdc1
#
_cell.length_a   1.000
_cell.length_b   1.000
_cell.length_c   1.000
_cell.angle_alpha   90.00
_cell.angle_beta   90.00
_cell.angle_gamma   90.00
#
_symmetry.space_group_name_H-M   'P 1'
#
loop_
_entity.id
_entity.type
_entity.pdbx_description
1 polymer ?
#
loop_
_entity_poly.entity_id
_entity_poly.type
_entity_poly.pdbx_seq_one_letter_code
_entity_poly.pdbx_strand_id
1 'polypeptide(L)'
;MSVTDQGEAADVEAVEALADLPPSAKLVVKVLEYNEELTQNQLVEETRLPSRTVRHALRRLQDGGFVDERHSFTDARKRLYSLDGI
;
A
#
# COMPACT_ATOMS: atom_id res chain seq x y z
N MET A 1 22.88 2.24 15.37
CA MET A 1 22.19 0.98 15.15
C MET A 1 21.10 0.72 16.11
N SER A 2 21.30 1.04 17.36
CA SER A 2 20.30 0.73 18.36
C SER A 2 18.96 1.40 18.10
N VAL A 3 18.98 2.57 17.47
CA VAL A 3 17.75 3.26 17.15
C VAL A 3 16.89 2.43 16.21
N THR A 4 17.56 1.79 15.28
CA THR A 4 16.87 0.92 14.34
C THR A 4 16.24 -0.25 15.06
N ASP A 5 16.92 -0.75 16.06
CA ASP A 5 16.46 -1.93 16.79
C ASP A 5 15.15 -1.68 17.50
N GLN A 6 14.94 -0.46 17.99
CA GLN A 6 13.74 -0.18 18.74
C GLN A 6 12.50 -0.17 17.89
N GLY A 7 12.59 0.36 16.72
CA GLY A 7 11.45 0.34 15.81
C GLY A 7 11.22 -1.03 15.23
N GLU A 8 12.27 -1.80 15.16
CA GLU A 8 12.23 -3.08 14.48
C GLU A 8 11.34 -4.11 15.14
N ALA A 9 11.14 -4.02 16.43
CA ALA A 9 10.32 -5.01 17.10
C ALA A 9 8.91 -5.03 16.54
N ALA A 10 8.34 -3.86 16.29
CA ALA A 10 7.02 -3.78 15.68
C ALA A 10 7.10 -3.91 14.15
N ASP A 11 8.21 -3.44 13.57
CA ASP A 11 8.36 -3.44 12.12
C ASP A 11 8.67 -4.81 11.56
N VAL A 12 9.26 -5.68 12.38
CA VAL A 12 9.62 -7.02 11.91
C VAL A 12 8.39 -7.79 11.50
N GLU A 13 7.32 -7.72 12.28
CA GLU A 13 6.09 -8.41 11.91
C GLU A 13 5.50 -7.86 10.62
N ALA A 14 5.53 -6.54 10.47
CA ALA A 14 5.03 -5.92 9.25
C ALA A 14 5.88 -6.32 8.05
N VAL A 15 7.19 -6.33 8.23
CA VAL A 15 8.11 -6.72 7.15
C VAL A 15 7.88 -8.18 6.76
N GLU A 16 7.71 -9.06 7.74
CA GLU A 16 7.46 -10.46 7.45
C GLU A 16 6.13 -10.66 6.74
N ALA A 17 5.11 -9.93 7.16
CA ALA A 17 3.82 -10.00 6.51
C ALA A 17 3.90 -9.48 5.08
N LEU A 18 4.66 -8.40 4.86
CA LEU A 18 4.86 -7.87 3.52
C LEU A 18 5.61 -8.86 2.64
N ALA A 19 6.55 -9.59 3.22
CA ALA A 19 7.34 -10.56 2.45
C ALA A 19 6.47 -11.69 1.89
N ASP A 20 5.36 -11.98 2.55
CA ASP A 20 4.43 -13.02 2.09
C ASP A 20 3.48 -12.56 1.00
N LEU A 21 3.47 -11.27 0.70
CA LEU A 21 2.58 -10.74 -0.30
C LEU A 21 3.10 -11.03 -1.71
N PRO A 22 2.20 -11.13 -2.69
CA PRO A 22 2.64 -11.31 -4.07
C PRO A 22 3.40 -10.07 -4.56
N PRO A 23 4.24 -10.23 -5.59
CA PRO A 23 5.03 -9.12 -6.11
C PRO A 23 4.21 -7.89 -6.48
N SER A 24 2.99 -8.08 -7.00
CA SER A 24 2.14 -6.95 -7.37
C SER A 24 1.79 -6.12 -6.15
N ALA A 25 1.47 -6.76 -5.03
CA ALA A 25 1.13 -6.04 -3.80
C ALA A 25 2.36 -5.32 -3.26
N LYS A 26 3.53 -5.94 -3.33
CA LYS A 26 4.76 -5.29 -2.89
C LYS A 26 5.06 -4.06 -3.72
N LEU A 27 4.80 -4.12 -5.03
CA LEU A 27 5.02 -2.98 -5.90
C LEU A 27 4.09 -1.84 -5.55
N VAL A 28 2.82 -2.14 -5.26
CA VAL A 28 1.86 -1.11 -4.85
C VAL A 28 2.34 -0.43 -3.57
N VAL A 29 2.80 -1.21 -2.60
CA VAL A 29 3.33 -0.64 -1.36
C VAL A 29 4.50 0.28 -1.66
N LYS A 30 5.40 -0.15 -2.54
CA LYS A 30 6.59 0.63 -2.88
C LYS A 30 6.20 1.97 -3.48
N VAL A 31 5.24 1.96 -4.39
CA VAL A 31 4.78 3.20 -5.02
C VAL A 31 4.13 4.11 -3.97
N LEU A 32 3.34 3.56 -3.06
CA LEU A 32 2.70 4.35 -2.04
C LEU A 32 3.69 4.91 -1.01
N GLU A 33 4.86 4.31 -0.87
CA GLU A 33 5.90 4.87 -0.01
C GLU A 33 6.38 6.23 -0.51
N TYR A 34 6.36 6.42 -1.81
CA TYR A 34 6.83 7.67 -2.41
C TYR A 34 5.72 8.66 -2.68
N ASN A 35 4.49 8.28 -2.44
CA ASN A 35 3.32 9.12 -2.71
C ASN A 35 2.36 9.00 -1.54
N GLU A 36 1.92 10.12 -1.01
CA GLU A 36 1.08 10.08 0.16
C GLU A 36 -0.23 9.35 -0.10
N GLU A 37 -0.87 9.66 -1.21
CA GLU A 37 -2.14 9.05 -1.58
C GLU A 37 -2.23 8.97 -3.09
N LEU A 38 -2.77 7.85 -3.57
CA LEU A 38 -3.00 7.68 -5.00
C LEU A 38 -4.34 7.00 -5.23
N THR A 39 -4.96 7.34 -6.34
CA THR A 39 -6.15 6.62 -6.80
C THR A 39 -5.72 5.31 -7.45
N GLN A 40 -6.69 4.42 -7.68
CA GLN A 40 -6.39 3.17 -8.36
C GLN A 40 -5.82 3.42 -9.75
N ASN A 41 -6.38 4.40 -10.48
CA ASN A 41 -5.88 4.71 -11.80
C ASN A 41 -4.44 5.20 -11.76
N GLN A 42 -4.11 6.02 -10.78
CA GLN A 42 -2.73 6.48 -10.61
C GLN A 42 -1.80 5.33 -10.28
N LEU A 43 -2.26 4.40 -9.47
CA LEU A 43 -1.48 3.21 -9.16
C LEU A 43 -1.25 2.35 -10.39
N VAL A 44 -2.26 2.24 -11.25
CA VAL A 44 -2.10 1.51 -12.51
C VAL A 44 -1.00 2.17 -13.35
N GLU A 45 -1.03 3.49 -13.44
CA GLU A 45 -0.04 4.21 -14.22
C GLU A 45 1.36 4.06 -13.64
N GLU A 46 1.47 4.16 -12.32
CA GLU A 46 2.78 4.12 -11.66
C GLU A 46 3.36 2.72 -11.65
N THR A 47 2.53 1.71 -11.45
CA THR A 47 3.02 0.34 -11.36
C THR A 47 3.11 -0.34 -12.72
N ARG A 48 2.41 0.18 -13.72
CA ARG A 48 2.29 -0.44 -15.03
C ARG A 48 1.60 -1.80 -14.98
N LEU A 49 0.89 -2.08 -13.91
CA LEU A 49 0.13 -3.31 -13.76
C LEU A 49 -1.28 -3.13 -14.31
N PRO A 50 -1.91 -4.21 -14.76
CA PRO A 50 -3.31 -4.13 -15.17
C PRO A 50 -4.20 -3.68 -14.02
N SER A 51 -5.29 -3.00 -14.37
CA SER A 51 -6.21 -2.47 -13.36
C SER A 51 -6.73 -3.58 -12.43
N ARG A 52 -7.03 -4.73 -12.99
CA ARG A 52 -7.51 -5.85 -12.16
C ARG A 52 -6.45 -6.30 -11.16
N THR A 53 -5.20 -6.33 -11.58
CA THR A 53 -4.12 -6.73 -10.70
C THR A 53 -3.94 -5.72 -9.57
N VAL A 54 -4.01 -4.42 -9.88
CA VAL A 54 -3.91 -3.38 -8.87
C VAL A 54 -5.07 -3.50 -7.87
N ARG A 55 -6.27 -3.71 -8.37
CA ARG A 55 -7.44 -3.85 -7.50
C ARG A 55 -7.28 -5.04 -6.56
N HIS A 56 -6.80 -6.16 -7.08
CA HIS A 56 -6.56 -7.35 -6.28
C HIS A 56 -5.50 -7.09 -5.21
N ALA A 57 -4.43 -6.41 -5.61
CA ALA A 57 -3.35 -6.08 -4.68
C ALA A 57 -3.84 -5.16 -3.57
N LEU A 58 -4.63 -4.13 -3.93
CA LEU A 58 -5.18 -3.20 -2.95
C LEU A 58 -6.07 -3.92 -1.96
N ARG A 59 -6.93 -4.80 -2.44
CA ARG A 59 -7.83 -5.53 -1.57
C ARG A 59 -7.04 -6.39 -0.58
N ARG A 60 -6.01 -7.04 -1.08
CA ARG A 60 -5.17 -7.87 -0.22
C ARG A 60 -4.45 -7.04 0.83
N LEU A 61 -3.97 -5.86 0.43
CA LEU A 61 -3.30 -4.96 1.35
C LEU A 61 -4.26 -4.38 2.37
N GLN A 62 -5.49 -4.07 1.98
CA GLN A 62 -6.49 -3.61 2.92
C GLN A 62 -6.84 -4.70 3.93
N ASP A 63 -7.00 -5.93 3.45
CA ASP A 63 -7.30 -7.05 4.33
C ASP A 63 -6.21 -7.27 5.37
N GLY A 64 -4.96 -6.98 5.00
CA GLY A 64 -3.84 -7.11 5.91
C GLY A 64 -3.59 -5.89 6.77
N GLY A 65 -4.36 -4.82 6.58
CA GLY A 65 -4.20 -3.61 7.35
C GLY A 65 -3.04 -2.74 6.92
N PHE A 66 -2.50 -2.95 5.73
CA PHE A 66 -1.35 -2.18 5.25
C PHE A 66 -1.75 -0.93 4.51
N VAL A 67 -2.96 -0.89 3.97
CA VAL A 67 -3.43 0.21 3.13
C VAL A 67 -4.78 0.67 3.63
N ASP A 68 -4.95 1.98 3.66
CA ASP A 68 -6.20 2.62 4.04
C ASP A 68 -6.84 3.23 2.81
N GLU A 69 -8.16 3.34 2.83
CA GLU A 69 -8.93 3.84 1.71
C GLU A 69 -9.84 4.96 2.21
N ARG A 70 -9.90 6.05 1.44
CA ARG A 70 -10.85 7.11 1.75
C ARG A 70 -11.34 7.75 0.46
N HIS A 71 -12.49 8.39 0.54
CA HIS A 71 -13.04 9.10 -0.61
C HIS A 71 -12.42 10.48 -0.72
N SER A 72 -12.26 10.95 -1.95
CA SER A 72 -11.75 12.28 -2.21
C SER A 72 -12.78 13.32 -1.80
N PHE A 73 -12.32 14.45 -1.26
CA PHE A 73 -13.19 15.57 -0.95
C PHE A 73 -13.79 16.20 -2.19
N THR A 74 -13.01 16.24 -3.26
CA THR A 74 -13.44 16.93 -4.48
C THR A 74 -14.30 16.05 -5.37
N ASP A 75 -14.16 14.73 -5.26
CA ASP A 75 -14.93 13.80 -6.08
C ASP A 75 -15.17 12.53 -5.27
N ALA A 76 -16.39 12.40 -4.74
CA ALA A 76 -16.74 11.29 -3.87
C ALA A 76 -16.64 9.94 -4.58
N ARG A 77 -16.62 9.92 -5.91
CA ARG A 77 -16.49 8.68 -6.65
C ARG A 77 -15.05 8.20 -6.72
N LYS A 78 -14.09 9.06 -6.41
CA LYS A 78 -12.70 8.68 -6.41
C LYS A 78 -12.29 8.22 -5.02
N ARG A 79 -11.58 7.12 -4.97
CA ARG A 79 -11.04 6.59 -3.73
C ARG A 79 -9.54 6.77 -3.72
N LEU A 80 -9.04 7.21 -2.60
CA LEU A 80 -7.61 7.42 -2.39
C LEU A 80 -7.08 6.34 -1.47
N TYR A 81 -5.93 5.83 -1.83
CA TYR A 81 -5.27 4.77 -1.07
C TYR A 81 -3.97 5.28 -0.50
N SER A 82 -3.68 4.93 0.73
CA SER A 82 -2.45 5.34 1.40
C SER A 82 -1.98 4.21 2.29
N LEU A 83 -0.69 4.24 2.61
CA LEU A 83 -0.15 3.27 3.55
C LEU A 83 -0.64 3.58 4.95
N ASP A 84 -0.90 2.52 5.71
CA ASP A 84 -1.40 2.63 7.07
C ASP A 84 -0.48 1.83 7.98
N GLY A 85 0.27 2.53 8.79
CA GLY A 85 1.07 1.89 9.84
C GLY A 85 2.38 1.26 9.41
N ILE A 86 2.84 1.53 8.21
CA ILE A 86 4.14 1.02 7.79
C ILE A 86 5.05 2.11 7.31
#